data_31a1028086e8d581d6d55be571b91759
#
_entry.id   31a1028086e8d581d6d55be571b91759
#
_cell.length_a   1.000
_cell.length_b   1.000
_cell.length_c   1.000
_cell.angle_alpha   90.00
_cell.angle_beta   90.00
_cell.angle_gamma   90.00
#
_symmetry.space_group_name_H-M   'P 1'
#
loop_
_entity.id
_entity.type
_entity.pdbx_description
1 polymer ?
#
loop_
_entity_poly.entity_id
_entity_poly.type
_entity_poly.pdbx_seq_one_letter_code
_entity_poly.pdbx_strand_id
1 'polypeptide(L)'
;MAQIRINKNFINNVVKLALNEDLYPSGDITSSLIKNNKVIKLKLISNQKAIIGGLKFAKQTFQLIDKKIKFMIRKKEGSSVKKNDLIAIIEGKVQNILVGERVALNFISHISGVATKTNQFVKLVKEKKCKICCTRKTIPNMRVIQKYAVKLGGGINHRFNLSD
;
A
#
# COMPACT_ATOMS: atom_id res chain seq x y z
N MET A 1 -6.37 9.91 -22.25
CA MET A 1 -5.42 9.29 -21.30
C MET A 1 -6.16 8.25 -20.47
N ALA A 2 -5.76 6.99 -20.54
CA ALA A 2 -6.40 5.91 -19.80
C ALA A 2 -6.32 6.17 -18.29
N GLN A 3 -7.47 6.24 -17.64
CA GLN A 3 -7.55 6.40 -16.19
C GLN A 3 -7.27 5.07 -15.52
N ILE A 4 -6.14 4.94 -14.82
CA ILE A 4 -5.85 3.74 -14.02
C ILE A 4 -6.89 3.66 -12.91
N ARG A 5 -7.87 2.80 -13.08
CA ARG A 5 -8.78 2.40 -12.00
C ARG A 5 -8.22 1.15 -11.34
N ILE A 6 -7.65 1.31 -10.16
CA ILE A 6 -7.35 0.17 -9.29
C ILE A 6 -8.69 -0.33 -8.75
N ASN A 7 -9.23 -1.36 -9.40
CA ASN A 7 -10.47 -2.00 -8.98
C ASN A 7 -10.21 -3.05 -7.90
N LYS A 8 -11.29 -3.48 -7.24
CA LYS A 8 -11.24 -4.44 -6.14
C LYS A 8 -10.64 -5.80 -6.57
N ASN A 9 -10.97 -6.26 -7.78
CA ASN A 9 -10.47 -7.54 -8.29
C ASN A 9 -8.96 -7.52 -8.50
N PHE A 10 -8.41 -6.41 -9.06
CA PHE A 10 -6.97 -6.24 -9.20
C PHE A 10 -6.27 -6.27 -7.84
N ILE A 11 -6.76 -5.49 -6.85
CA ILE A 11 -6.18 -5.49 -5.50
C ILE A 11 -6.22 -6.90 -4.90
N ASN A 12 -7.36 -7.57 -5.00
CA ASN A 12 -7.54 -8.92 -4.48
C ASN A 12 -6.53 -9.92 -5.07
N ASN A 13 -6.33 -9.91 -6.39
CA ASN A 13 -5.40 -10.82 -7.06
C ASN A 13 -3.95 -10.55 -6.67
N VAL A 14 -3.53 -9.29 -6.68
CA VAL A 14 -2.17 -8.91 -6.30
C VAL A 14 -1.86 -9.26 -4.85
N VAL A 15 -2.81 -9.00 -3.94
CA VAL A 15 -2.63 -9.32 -2.52
C VAL A 15 -2.62 -10.82 -2.28
N LYS A 16 -3.44 -11.61 -3.00
CA LYS A 16 -3.38 -13.08 -2.94
C LYS A 16 -2.01 -13.62 -3.35
N LEU A 17 -1.44 -13.10 -4.44
CA LEU A 17 -0.10 -13.50 -4.88
C LEU A 17 0.96 -13.17 -3.84
N ALA A 18 0.93 -11.97 -3.26
CA ALA A 18 1.87 -11.54 -2.23
C ALA A 18 1.73 -12.36 -0.93
N LEU A 19 0.50 -12.69 -0.52
CA LEU A 19 0.27 -13.57 0.62
C LEU A 19 0.76 -15.00 0.34
N ASN A 20 0.55 -15.50 -0.87
CA ASN A 20 1.06 -16.82 -1.25
C ASN A 20 2.59 -16.87 -1.24
N GLU A 21 3.27 -15.83 -1.74
CA GLU A 21 4.72 -15.69 -1.69
C GLU A 21 5.26 -15.74 -0.26
N ASP A 22 4.59 -15.07 0.69
CA ASP A 22 5.03 -14.93 2.08
C ASP A 22 4.66 -16.16 2.94
N LEU A 23 3.60 -16.89 2.60
CA LEU A 23 3.06 -17.98 3.42
C LEU A 23 3.31 -19.39 2.86
N TYR A 24 3.75 -19.53 1.61
CA TYR A 24 4.00 -20.85 1.00
C TYR A 24 5.34 -21.43 1.47
N PRO A 25 5.44 -22.76 1.73
CA PRO A 25 4.34 -23.75 1.71
C PRO A 25 3.66 -23.94 3.07
N SER A 26 4.27 -23.55 4.18
CA SER A 26 3.92 -24.01 5.54
C SER A 26 3.15 -22.99 6.38
N GLY A 27 2.78 -21.83 5.80
CA GLY A 27 2.14 -20.74 6.54
C GLY A 27 3.12 -19.99 7.46
N ASP A 28 2.58 -19.19 8.38
CA ASP A 28 3.38 -18.45 9.36
C ASP A 28 3.69 -19.32 10.58
N ILE A 29 4.86 -19.94 10.58
CA ILE A 29 5.34 -20.80 11.66
C ILE A 29 5.50 -20.00 12.97
N THR A 30 6.00 -18.75 12.87
CA THR A 30 6.24 -17.91 14.05
C THR A 30 4.94 -17.55 14.76
N SER A 31 3.93 -17.10 14.04
CA SER A 31 2.64 -16.74 14.62
C SER A 31 1.88 -17.95 15.14
N SER A 32 2.15 -19.17 14.63
CA SER A 32 1.53 -20.41 15.13
C SER A 32 1.93 -20.74 16.57
N LEU A 33 3.07 -20.24 17.05
CA LEU A 33 3.56 -20.42 18.42
C LEU A 33 2.77 -19.60 19.47
N ILE A 34 1.94 -18.65 19.04
CA ILE A 34 1.17 -17.81 19.94
C ILE A 34 0.00 -18.60 20.53
N LYS A 35 0.14 -19.05 21.78
CA LYS A 35 -0.89 -19.85 22.48
C LYS A 35 -2.17 -19.05 22.78
N ASN A 36 -2.05 -17.75 23.09
CA ASN A 36 -3.17 -16.90 23.47
C ASN A 36 -3.54 -15.94 22.34
N ASN A 37 -4.50 -16.34 21.52
CA ASN A 37 -4.95 -15.59 20.35
C ASN A 37 -6.01 -14.53 20.71
N LYS A 38 -5.63 -13.59 21.60
CA LYS A 38 -6.49 -12.47 22.02
C LYS A 38 -6.82 -11.53 20.87
N VAL A 39 -7.97 -10.88 20.95
CA VAL A 39 -8.27 -9.72 20.12
C VAL A 39 -7.49 -8.52 20.66
N ILE A 40 -6.73 -7.89 19.81
CA ILE A 40 -5.92 -6.71 20.13
C ILE A 40 -6.25 -5.54 19.19
N LYS A 41 -5.85 -4.35 19.62
CA LYS A 41 -5.98 -3.13 18.85
C LYS A 41 -4.61 -2.50 18.66
N LEU A 42 -4.16 -2.41 17.42
CA LEU A 42 -2.86 -1.86 17.05
C LEU A 42 -3.02 -0.54 16.31
N LYS A 43 -2.03 0.33 16.46
CA LYS A 43 -1.93 1.60 15.74
C LYS A 43 -0.88 1.49 14.64
N LEU A 44 -1.26 1.78 13.40
CA LEU A 44 -0.32 2.02 12.32
C LEU A 44 0.05 3.51 12.35
N ILE A 45 1.31 3.78 12.62
CA ILE A 45 1.85 5.15 12.71
C ILE A 45 2.94 5.37 11.67
N SER A 46 3.12 6.60 11.23
CA SER A 46 4.22 6.96 10.34
C SER A 46 5.51 7.18 11.12
N ASN A 47 6.61 6.61 10.64
CA ASN A 47 7.94 6.82 11.22
C ASN A 47 8.67 8.05 10.63
N GLN A 48 8.15 8.63 9.55
CA GLN A 48 8.73 9.77 8.85
C GLN A 48 7.68 10.59 8.10
N LYS A 49 8.08 11.73 7.56
CA LYS A 49 7.23 12.53 6.65
C LYS A 49 7.10 11.81 5.30
N ALA A 50 5.85 11.62 4.84
CA ALA A 50 5.57 10.90 3.59
C ALA A 50 4.24 11.34 2.96
N ILE A 51 4.03 10.95 1.71
CA ILE A 51 2.70 10.88 1.08
C ILE A 51 2.22 9.44 1.24
N ILE A 52 1.14 9.25 2.00
CA ILE A 52 0.66 7.91 2.32
C ILE A 52 -0.05 7.26 1.13
N GLY A 53 0.21 5.97 0.92
CA GLY A 53 -0.44 5.16 -0.09
C GLY A 53 -0.44 3.68 0.28
N GLY A 54 -1.23 2.87 -0.43
CA GLY A 54 -1.29 1.42 -0.21
C GLY A 54 -2.28 0.95 0.85
N LEU A 55 -3.05 1.85 1.44
CA LEU A 55 -4.00 1.49 2.52
C LEU A 55 -5.10 0.53 2.05
N LYS A 56 -5.51 0.62 0.77
CA LYS A 56 -6.49 -0.31 0.19
C LYS A 56 -5.92 -1.73 0.07
N PHE A 57 -4.64 -1.85 -0.27
CA PHE A 57 -3.94 -3.14 -0.33
C PHE A 57 -3.77 -3.73 1.07
N ALA A 58 -3.30 -2.94 2.03
CA ALA A 58 -3.18 -3.37 3.42
C ALA A 58 -4.51 -3.82 4.01
N LYS A 59 -5.58 -3.05 3.81
CA LYS A 59 -6.93 -3.46 4.22
C LYS A 59 -7.33 -4.80 3.61
N GLN A 60 -7.10 -4.99 2.31
CA GLN A 60 -7.43 -6.23 1.62
C GLN A 60 -6.58 -7.40 2.11
N THR A 61 -5.31 -7.17 2.46
CA THR A 61 -4.43 -8.19 3.05
C THR A 61 -5.05 -8.77 4.33
N PHE A 62 -5.42 -7.91 5.26
CA PHE A 62 -6.05 -8.36 6.49
C PHE A 62 -7.42 -9.03 6.25
N GLN A 63 -8.22 -8.51 5.34
CA GLN A 63 -9.55 -9.08 5.03
C GLN A 63 -9.48 -10.44 4.33
N LEU A 64 -8.39 -10.75 3.62
CA LEU A 64 -8.18 -12.07 3.03
C LEU A 64 -7.76 -13.11 4.07
N ILE A 65 -7.06 -12.70 5.11
CA ILE A 65 -6.66 -13.57 6.21
C ILE A 65 -7.84 -13.85 7.15
N ASP A 66 -8.51 -12.78 7.59
CA ASP A 66 -9.67 -12.89 8.46
C ASP A 66 -10.64 -11.72 8.22
N LYS A 67 -11.84 -12.03 7.74
CA LYS A 67 -12.90 -11.03 7.49
C LYS A 67 -13.33 -10.27 8.74
N LYS A 68 -13.04 -10.78 9.93
CA LYS A 68 -13.36 -10.15 11.22
C LYS A 68 -12.36 -9.06 11.60
N ILE A 69 -11.19 -8.98 10.94
CA ILE A 69 -10.24 -7.90 11.19
C ILE A 69 -10.82 -6.58 10.71
N LYS A 70 -10.90 -5.61 11.65
CA LYS A 70 -11.31 -4.24 11.37
C LYS A 70 -10.09 -3.40 11.03
N PHE A 71 -10.06 -2.80 9.85
CA PHE A 71 -9.01 -1.86 9.41
C PHE A 71 -9.62 -0.48 9.26
N MET A 72 -9.40 0.39 10.25
CA MET A 72 -10.00 1.72 10.34
C MET A 72 -9.01 2.78 9.89
N ILE A 73 -9.20 3.30 8.69
CA ILE A 73 -8.33 4.33 8.09
C ILE A 73 -8.54 5.68 8.79
N ARG A 74 -7.47 6.36 9.17
CA ARG A 74 -7.44 7.70 9.78
C ARG A 74 -6.86 8.77 8.87
N LYS A 75 -6.01 8.41 7.93
CA LYS A 75 -5.45 9.30 6.89
C LYS A 75 -5.85 8.81 5.51
N LYS A 76 -6.28 9.70 4.64
CA LYS A 76 -6.67 9.37 3.26
C LYS A 76 -5.45 9.03 2.40
N GLU A 77 -5.64 8.16 1.41
CA GLU A 77 -4.63 7.92 0.35
C GLU A 77 -4.24 9.24 -0.33
N GLY A 78 -2.93 9.43 -0.56
CA GLY A 78 -2.39 10.65 -1.17
C GLY A 78 -2.21 11.82 -0.19
N SER A 79 -2.65 11.70 1.08
CA SER A 79 -2.41 12.77 2.05
C SER A 79 -0.97 12.77 2.56
N SER A 80 -0.48 13.96 2.93
CA SER A 80 0.81 14.10 3.63
C SER A 80 0.67 13.70 5.08
N VAL A 81 1.62 12.92 5.58
CA VAL A 81 1.76 12.55 6.99
C VAL A 81 3.11 13.00 7.53
N LYS A 82 3.18 13.23 8.85
CA LYS A 82 4.41 13.53 9.61
C LYS A 82 4.79 12.31 10.46
N LYS A 83 6.00 12.32 11.00
CA LYS A 83 6.41 11.33 12.00
C LYS A 83 5.40 11.30 13.15
N ASN A 84 5.05 10.10 13.60
CA ASN A 84 4.06 9.79 14.65
C ASN A 84 2.59 10.05 14.28
N ASP A 85 2.27 10.45 13.05
CA ASP A 85 0.86 10.54 12.62
C ASP A 85 0.20 9.17 12.63
N LEU A 86 -1.00 9.08 13.21
CA LEU A 86 -1.84 7.89 13.19
C LEU A 86 -2.45 7.71 11.80
N ILE A 87 -2.07 6.64 11.11
CA ILE A 87 -2.52 6.32 9.74
C ILE A 87 -3.78 5.45 9.76
N ALA A 88 -3.78 4.39 10.57
CA ALA A 88 -4.92 3.48 10.70
C ALA A 88 -4.91 2.80 12.08
N ILE A 89 -6.04 2.21 12.44
CA ILE A 89 -6.19 1.31 13.60
C ILE A 89 -6.60 -0.05 13.06
N ILE A 90 -5.96 -1.10 13.56
CA ILE A 90 -6.20 -2.49 13.18
C ILE A 90 -6.67 -3.23 14.43
N GLU A 91 -7.83 -3.88 14.36
CA GLU A 91 -8.42 -4.64 15.48
C GLU A 91 -8.75 -6.05 15.00
N GLY A 92 -8.25 -7.06 15.70
CA GLY A 92 -8.47 -8.46 15.36
C GLY A 92 -7.64 -9.40 16.23
N LYS A 93 -7.73 -10.70 15.96
CA LYS A 93 -6.90 -11.69 16.63
C LYS A 93 -5.42 -11.46 16.33
N VAL A 94 -4.56 -11.51 17.37
CA VAL A 94 -3.14 -11.19 17.25
C VAL A 94 -2.43 -12.03 16.18
N GLN A 95 -2.64 -13.34 16.15
CA GLN A 95 -2.06 -14.21 15.14
C GLN A 95 -2.42 -13.76 13.72
N ASN A 96 -3.71 -13.51 13.44
CA ASN A 96 -4.18 -13.16 12.12
C ASN A 96 -3.64 -11.79 11.66
N ILE A 97 -3.42 -10.85 12.60
CA ILE A 97 -2.80 -9.57 12.29
C ILE A 97 -1.32 -9.77 11.93
N LEU A 98 -0.57 -10.56 12.70
CA LEU A 98 0.84 -10.81 12.45
C LEU A 98 1.08 -11.52 11.12
N VAL A 99 0.26 -12.50 10.77
CA VAL A 99 0.29 -13.19 9.47
C VAL A 99 0.23 -12.20 8.28
N GLY A 100 -0.56 -11.13 8.40
CA GLY A 100 -0.72 -10.15 7.31
C GLY A 100 0.18 -8.92 7.41
N GLU A 101 0.87 -8.74 8.52
CA GLU A 101 1.60 -7.51 8.81
C GLU A 101 2.62 -7.18 7.74
N ARG A 102 3.49 -8.15 7.40
CA ARG A 102 4.60 -7.93 6.46
C ARG A 102 4.09 -7.52 5.07
N VAL A 103 3.15 -8.28 4.52
CA VAL A 103 2.56 -8.00 3.21
C VAL A 103 1.85 -6.64 3.21
N ALA A 104 1.08 -6.33 4.24
CA ALA A 104 0.40 -5.04 4.37
C ALA A 104 1.39 -3.87 4.42
N LEU A 105 2.45 -3.98 5.23
CA LEU A 105 3.49 -2.96 5.37
C LEU A 105 4.32 -2.80 4.09
N ASN A 106 4.60 -3.87 3.36
CA ASN A 106 5.32 -3.82 2.09
C ASN A 106 4.55 -3.00 1.05
N PHE A 107 3.23 -3.20 0.91
CA PHE A 107 2.41 -2.38 0.02
C PHE A 107 2.39 -0.91 0.44
N ILE A 108 2.19 -0.62 1.73
CA ILE A 108 2.18 0.76 2.23
C ILE A 108 3.52 1.43 1.98
N SER A 109 4.62 0.78 2.34
CA SER A 109 5.97 1.34 2.22
C SER A 109 6.36 1.61 0.77
N HIS A 110 6.12 0.64 -0.12
CA HIS A 110 6.45 0.79 -1.54
C HIS A 110 5.64 1.91 -2.21
N ILE A 111 4.33 1.89 -2.03
CA ILE A 111 3.43 2.87 -2.67
C ILE A 111 3.68 4.27 -2.09
N SER A 112 3.83 4.39 -0.76
CA SER A 112 4.15 5.66 -0.12
C SER A 112 5.52 6.18 -0.51
N GLY A 113 6.53 5.31 -0.66
CA GLY A 113 7.87 5.68 -1.10
C GLY A 113 7.87 6.31 -2.49
N VAL A 114 7.25 5.66 -3.47
CA VAL A 114 7.12 6.17 -4.85
C VAL A 114 6.29 7.47 -4.85
N ALA A 115 5.18 7.54 -4.12
CA ALA A 115 4.34 8.74 -4.02
C ALA A 115 5.11 9.91 -3.40
N THR A 116 5.87 9.66 -2.31
CA THR A 116 6.67 10.67 -1.62
C THR A 116 7.77 11.22 -2.53
N LYS A 117 8.50 10.33 -3.21
CA LYS A 117 9.56 10.75 -4.14
C LYS A 117 8.98 11.57 -5.30
N THR A 118 7.87 11.12 -5.86
CA THR A 118 7.16 11.88 -6.90
C THR A 118 6.74 13.26 -6.41
N ASN A 119 6.19 13.36 -5.19
CA ASN A 119 5.77 14.64 -4.61
C ASN A 119 6.93 15.61 -4.40
N GLN A 120 8.13 15.12 -4.06
CA GLN A 120 9.33 15.94 -3.99
C GLN A 120 9.62 16.61 -5.34
N PHE A 121 9.63 15.84 -6.43
CA PHE A 121 9.85 16.39 -7.78
C PHE A 121 8.73 17.33 -8.23
N VAL A 122 7.47 16.98 -7.96
CA VAL A 122 6.32 17.83 -8.29
C VAL A 122 6.44 19.20 -7.63
N LYS A 123 6.90 19.25 -6.37
CA LYS A 123 7.11 20.51 -5.65
C LYS A 123 8.22 21.36 -6.26
N LEU A 124 9.31 20.75 -6.72
CA LEU A 124 10.42 21.46 -7.35
C LEU A 124 10.04 22.15 -8.66
N VAL A 125 9.05 21.60 -9.38
CA VAL A 125 8.61 22.15 -10.68
C VAL A 125 7.29 22.92 -10.59
N LYS A 126 6.74 23.14 -9.39
CA LYS A 126 5.40 23.73 -9.20
C LYS A 126 5.23 25.07 -9.91
N GLU A 127 6.26 25.90 -9.93
CA GLU A 127 6.27 27.22 -10.57
C GLU A 127 6.69 27.19 -12.05
N LYS A 128 7.01 26.03 -12.58
CA LYS A 128 7.42 25.83 -13.96
C LYS A 128 6.23 25.37 -14.81
N LYS A 129 6.23 25.70 -16.11
CA LYS A 129 5.24 25.18 -17.08
C LYS A 129 5.50 23.72 -17.46
N CYS A 130 5.95 22.88 -16.51
CA CYS A 130 6.24 21.47 -16.73
C CYS A 130 5.54 20.59 -15.70
N LYS A 131 5.42 19.30 -16.00
CA LYS A 131 4.77 18.32 -15.16
C LYS A 131 5.64 17.09 -15.02
N ILE A 132 5.70 16.51 -13.83
CA ILE A 132 6.38 15.24 -13.60
C ILE A 132 5.51 14.11 -14.13
N CYS A 133 6.05 13.34 -15.08
CA CYS A 133 5.36 12.26 -15.76
C CYS A 133 6.06 10.93 -15.51
N CYS A 134 5.28 9.86 -15.30
CA CYS A 134 5.82 8.51 -15.20
C CYS A 134 6.31 7.97 -16.54
N THR A 135 7.08 6.89 -16.52
CA THR A 135 7.51 6.13 -17.70
C THR A 135 6.96 4.70 -17.70
N ARG A 136 7.34 3.90 -18.70
CA ARG A 136 7.12 2.45 -18.73
C ARG A 136 8.29 1.65 -18.14
N LYS A 137 9.34 2.31 -17.66
CA LYS A 137 10.47 1.69 -16.95
C LYS A 137 10.05 1.40 -15.51
N THR A 138 9.33 0.33 -15.33
CA THR A 138 8.73 -0.10 -14.04
C THR A 138 9.24 -1.48 -13.66
N ILE A 139 9.18 -1.81 -12.38
CA ILE A 139 9.40 -3.18 -11.94
C ILE A 139 8.38 -4.09 -12.65
N PRO A 140 8.80 -5.26 -13.21
CA PRO A 140 7.87 -6.21 -13.79
C PRO A 140 6.68 -6.50 -12.88
N ASN A 141 5.49 -6.63 -13.45
CA ASN A 141 4.21 -6.84 -12.75
C ASN A 141 3.75 -5.72 -11.79
N MET A 142 4.60 -4.71 -11.49
CA MET A 142 4.28 -3.62 -10.56
C MET A 142 3.80 -2.33 -11.25
N ARG A 143 3.67 -2.29 -12.57
CA ARG A 143 3.39 -1.06 -13.33
C ARG A 143 2.11 -0.36 -12.88
N VAL A 144 1.03 -1.10 -12.66
CA VAL A 144 -0.26 -0.54 -12.21
C VAL A 144 -0.09 0.16 -10.86
N ILE A 145 0.59 -0.51 -9.93
CA ILE A 145 0.83 -0.03 -8.56
C ILE A 145 1.73 1.19 -8.57
N GLN A 146 2.85 1.14 -9.32
CA GLN A 146 3.81 2.25 -9.37
C GLN A 146 3.23 3.50 -10.05
N LYS A 147 2.47 3.34 -11.14
CA LYS A 147 1.76 4.46 -11.78
C LYS A 147 0.67 5.04 -10.89
N TYR A 148 -0.01 4.21 -10.12
CA TYR A 148 -0.94 4.67 -9.09
C TYR A 148 -0.22 5.52 -8.03
N ALA A 149 0.92 5.06 -7.54
CA ALA A 149 1.73 5.79 -6.56
C ALA A 149 2.21 7.15 -7.11
N VAL A 150 2.64 7.20 -8.38
CA VAL A 150 2.99 8.47 -9.06
C VAL A 150 1.81 9.45 -9.03
N LYS A 151 0.59 8.96 -9.32
CA LYS A 151 -0.61 9.81 -9.25
C LYS A 151 -0.89 10.32 -7.83
N LEU A 152 -0.73 9.48 -6.80
CA LEU A 152 -0.85 9.91 -5.40
C LEU A 152 0.15 11.01 -5.04
N GLY A 153 1.36 10.95 -5.58
CA GLY A 153 2.39 11.97 -5.39
C GLY A 153 2.16 13.28 -6.16
N GLY A 154 1.09 13.37 -6.97
CA GLY A 154 0.77 14.55 -7.77
C GLY A 154 1.37 14.55 -9.18
N GLY A 155 2.05 13.48 -9.57
CA GLY A 155 2.53 13.29 -10.94
C GLY A 155 1.40 12.89 -11.91
N ILE A 156 1.71 12.93 -13.20
CA ILE A 156 0.80 12.49 -14.27
C ILE A 156 1.25 11.16 -14.85
N ASN A 157 0.30 10.43 -15.42
CA ASN A 157 0.62 9.18 -16.12
C ASN A 157 0.75 9.38 -17.61
N HIS A 158 1.83 8.87 -18.18
CA HIS A 158 2.01 8.62 -19.60
C HIS A 158 1.33 7.29 -19.99
N ARG A 159 1.38 6.91 -21.27
CA ARG A 159 0.82 5.65 -21.79
C ARG A 159 1.12 4.46 -20.87
N PHE A 160 0.18 3.54 -20.80
CA PHE A 160 0.25 2.40 -19.91
C PHE A 160 0.98 1.21 -20.54
N ASN A 161 0.67 0.95 -21.79
CA ASN A 161 1.19 -0.17 -22.55
C ASN A 161 1.59 0.28 -23.98
N LEU A 162 1.76 -0.68 -24.88
CA LEU A 162 2.11 -0.38 -26.28
C LEU A 162 0.88 -0.08 -27.16
N SER A 163 -0.32 -0.38 -26.65
CA SER A 163 -1.59 -0.16 -27.36
C SER A 163 -2.21 1.22 -27.07
N ASP A 164 -1.63 2.00 -26.14
CA ASP A 164 -2.10 3.36 -25.78
C ASP A 164 -1.48 4.43 -26.71
#